data_ba2da67fd785239174c85ca547f8a6ba
#
_entry.id   ba2da67fd785239174c85ca547f8a6ba
#
_cell.length_a   1.000
_cell.length_b   1.000
_cell.length_c   1.000
_cell.angle_alpha   90.00
_cell.angle_beta   90.00
_cell.angle_gamma   90.00
#
_symmetry.space_group_name_H-M   'P 1'
#
loop_
_entity.id
_entity.type
_entity.pdbx_description
1 polymer ?
#
loop_
_entity_poly.entity_id
_entity_poly.type
_entity_poly.pdbx_seq_one_letter_code
_entity_poly.pdbx_strand_id
1 'polypeptide(L)'
;AWNKIIDRRPDIILSDVMMPVMDGNELCRMCKDNDETTAIPFIMLSARMGDEQRKESLKCGADEYIAKPFDIDMLNLCILNLLKKRKNVSTEYVITEADRKFIDEVNAYIRDHMSNPETSVESLSTHLSISRVQLYKRMISLTGITPSEYLRTKRIKFAEHLLRSGDLNISEIAYKVGFNNPRYFTKYFQDAYGVTPSQYRKNLSESE
;
A
#
# COMPACT_ATOMS: atom_id res chain seq x y z
N ALA A 1 -26.99 -11.34 2.32
CA ALA A 1 -25.84 -11.22 1.41
C ALA A 1 -25.38 -12.59 0.90
N TRP A 2 -25.12 -13.56 1.80
CA TRP A 2 -24.55 -14.87 1.50
C TRP A 2 -25.26 -15.63 0.37
N ASN A 3 -26.57 -15.85 0.47
CA ASN A 3 -27.32 -16.61 -0.57
C ASN A 3 -27.17 -16.00 -1.97
N LYS A 4 -27.11 -14.66 -2.06
CA LYS A 4 -26.90 -14.00 -3.37
C LYS A 4 -25.49 -14.22 -3.93
N ILE A 5 -24.48 -14.37 -3.07
CA ILE A 5 -23.10 -14.65 -3.50
C ILE A 5 -22.99 -16.06 -4.07
N ILE A 6 -23.59 -17.06 -3.39
CA ILE A 6 -23.63 -18.44 -3.85
C ILE A 6 -24.40 -18.56 -5.16
N ASP A 7 -25.58 -17.94 -5.26
CA ASP A 7 -26.45 -18.06 -6.44
C ASP A 7 -25.86 -17.37 -7.68
N ARG A 8 -25.22 -16.19 -7.50
CA ARG A 8 -24.81 -15.34 -8.63
C ARG A 8 -23.33 -15.43 -8.95
N ARG A 9 -22.51 -15.92 -8.03
CA ARG A 9 -21.03 -16.01 -8.14
C ARG A 9 -20.41 -14.75 -8.74
N PRO A 10 -20.45 -13.61 -8.03
CA PRO A 10 -19.95 -12.35 -8.56
C PRO A 10 -18.44 -12.42 -8.85
N ASP A 11 -17.96 -11.57 -9.74
CA ASP A 11 -16.53 -11.49 -10.07
C ASP A 11 -15.70 -10.87 -8.94
N ILE A 12 -16.32 -10.03 -8.10
CA ILE A 12 -15.69 -9.36 -6.95
C ILE A 12 -16.77 -9.02 -5.92
N ILE A 13 -16.39 -9.01 -4.65
CA ILE A 13 -17.27 -8.61 -3.54
C ILE A 13 -16.70 -7.34 -2.90
N LEU A 14 -17.55 -6.32 -2.76
CA LEU A 14 -17.30 -5.14 -1.93
C LEU A 14 -18.26 -5.17 -0.75
N SER A 15 -17.73 -5.11 0.46
CA SER A 15 -18.53 -5.15 1.68
C SER A 15 -18.10 -4.06 2.65
N ASP A 16 -19.06 -3.42 3.27
CA ASP A 16 -18.79 -2.62 4.48
C ASP A 16 -18.43 -3.59 5.63
N VAL A 17 -17.54 -3.17 6.52
CA VAL A 17 -17.28 -3.91 7.75
C VAL A 17 -18.51 -3.90 8.63
N MET A 18 -19.13 -2.74 8.82
CA MET A 18 -20.30 -2.58 9.69
C MET A 18 -21.60 -2.71 8.88
N MET A 19 -22.19 -3.88 8.89
CA MET A 19 -23.49 -4.12 8.27
C MET A 19 -24.50 -4.67 9.30
N PRO A 20 -25.82 -4.38 9.17
CA PRO A 20 -26.83 -5.00 10.02
C PRO A 20 -26.96 -6.50 9.74
N VAL A 21 -27.22 -7.29 10.78
CA VAL A 21 -27.48 -8.75 10.77
C VAL A 21 -26.22 -9.61 10.66
N MET A 22 -25.28 -9.30 9.74
CA MET A 22 -24.02 -10.00 9.53
C MET A 22 -22.96 -8.97 9.21
N ASP A 23 -21.86 -8.94 9.91
CA ASP A 23 -20.78 -8.01 9.61
C ASP A 23 -19.93 -8.45 8.42
N GLY A 24 -19.13 -7.52 7.87
CA GLY A 24 -18.33 -7.79 6.70
C GLY A 24 -17.22 -8.82 6.93
N ASN A 25 -16.66 -8.88 8.16
CA ASN A 25 -15.63 -9.85 8.52
C ASN A 25 -16.20 -11.27 8.54
N GLU A 26 -17.40 -11.44 9.09
CA GLU A 26 -18.11 -12.71 9.11
C GLU A 26 -18.44 -13.17 7.68
N LEU A 27 -18.98 -12.27 6.86
CA LEU A 27 -19.25 -12.55 5.45
C LEU A 27 -17.97 -12.93 4.69
N CYS A 28 -16.88 -12.24 4.95
CA CYS A 28 -15.58 -12.51 4.32
C CYS A 28 -15.08 -13.92 4.67
N ARG A 29 -15.09 -14.30 5.97
CA ARG A 29 -14.71 -15.64 6.40
C ARG A 29 -15.54 -16.71 5.70
N MET A 30 -16.86 -16.56 5.71
CA MET A 30 -17.75 -17.50 5.00
C MET A 30 -17.39 -17.64 3.51
N CYS A 31 -17.06 -16.54 2.84
CA CYS A 31 -16.65 -16.57 1.44
C CYS A 31 -15.29 -17.26 1.24
N LYS A 32 -14.36 -17.08 2.17
CA LYS A 32 -12.99 -17.63 2.07
C LYS A 32 -12.90 -19.09 2.51
N ASP A 33 -13.78 -19.52 3.39
CA ASP A 33 -13.86 -20.91 3.89
C ASP A 33 -14.67 -21.83 2.94
N ASN A 34 -15.31 -21.30 1.92
CA ASN A 34 -16.10 -22.06 0.97
C ASN A 34 -15.40 -22.19 -0.37
N ASP A 35 -15.18 -23.43 -0.84
CA ASP A 35 -14.43 -23.76 -2.05
C ASP A 35 -14.97 -23.08 -3.33
N GLU A 36 -16.27 -22.83 -3.40
CA GLU A 36 -16.92 -22.22 -4.57
C GLU A 36 -16.71 -20.69 -4.62
N THR A 37 -16.45 -20.06 -3.49
CA THR A 37 -16.35 -18.60 -3.36
C THR A 37 -14.98 -18.10 -2.90
N THR A 38 -14.09 -18.97 -2.43
CA THR A 38 -12.75 -18.63 -1.91
C THR A 38 -11.91 -17.86 -2.93
N ALA A 39 -12.05 -18.18 -4.22
CA ALA A 39 -11.35 -17.51 -5.31
C ALA A 39 -11.96 -16.14 -5.72
N ILE A 40 -13.10 -15.75 -5.14
CA ILE A 40 -13.72 -14.45 -5.42
C ILE A 40 -12.97 -13.38 -4.60
N PRO A 41 -12.40 -12.35 -5.27
CA PRO A 41 -11.76 -11.25 -4.56
C PRO A 41 -12.74 -10.52 -3.65
N PHE A 42 -12.28 -10.19 -2.45
CA PHE A 42 -13.09 -9.54 -1.42
C PHE A 42 -12.43 -8.25 -0.95
N ILE A 43 -13.11 -7.12 -1.16
CA ILE A 43 -12.68 -5.80 -0.69
C ILE A 43 -13.52 -5.40 0.52
N MET A 44 -12.84 -5.06 1.62
CA MET A 44 -13.46 -4.49 2.82
C MET A 44 -13.44 -2.97 2.77
N LEU A 45 -14.60 -2.34 3.01
CA LEU A 45 -14.75 -0.90 3.16
C LEU A 45 -14.98 -0.58 4.65
N SER A 46 -14.20 0.34 5.24
CA SER A 46 -14.34 0.67 6.67
C SER A 46 -14.33 2.17 6.92
N ALA A 47 -15.18 2.62 7.85
CA ALA A 47 -15.23 4.01 8.32
C ALA A 47 -14.12 4.35 9.36
N ARG A 48 -13.35 3.39 9.86
CA ARG A 48 -12.34 3.60 10.92
C ARG A 48 -10.95 3.19 10.48
N MET A 49 -10.00 4.12 10.66
CA MET A 49 -8.55 3.89 10.55
C MET A 49 -7.99 3.41 11.91
N GLY A 50 -8.30 2.18 12.32
CA GLY A 50 -7.69 1.56 13.50
C GLY A 50 -6.80 0.39 13.07
N ASP A 51 -5.54 0.37 13.52
CA ASP A 51 -4.57 -0.70 13.17
C ASP A 51 -5.05 -2.09 13.60
N GLU A 52 -5.84 -2.19 14.67
CA GLU A 52 -6.41 -3.46 15.14
C GLU A 52 -7.50 -4.00 14.20
N GLN A 53 -8.40 -3.15 13.70
CA GLN A 53 -9.45 -3.56 12.79
C GLN A 53 -8.92 -3.91 11.39
N ARG A 54 -7.85 -3.23 10.94
CA ARG A 54 -7.14 -3.60 9.72
C ARG A 54 -6.49 -4.98 9.84
N LYS A 55 -5.87 -5.29 11.00
CA LYS A 55 -5.31 -6.61 11.30
C LYS A 55 -6.38 -7.69 11.37
N GLU A 56 -7.55 -7.37 11.91
CA GLU A 56 -8.68 -8.30 12.03
C GLU A 56 -9.31 -8.61 10.67
N SER A 57 -9.46 -7.61 9.81
CA SER A 57 -9.95 -7.77 8.44
C SER A 57 -8.95 -8.51 7.53
N LEU A 58 -7.65 -8.35 7.75
CA LEU A 58 -6.62 -9.16 7.07
C LEU A 58 -6.65 -10.63 7.54
N LYS A 59 -6.99 -10.89 8.80
CA LYS A 59 -7.14 -12.25 9.35
C LYS A 59 -8.36 -12.99 8.79
N CYS A 60 -9.41 -12.30 8.34
CA CYS A 60 -10.56 -12.94 7.71
C CYS A 60 -10.33 -13.30 6.22
N GLY A 61 -9.14 -12.99 5.67
CA GLY A 61 -8.76 -13.35 4.30
C GLY A 61 -9.21 -12.36 3.23
N ALA A 62 -9.60 -11.13 3.58
CA ALA A 62 -9.90 -10.10 2.59
C ALA A 62 -8.67 -9.78 1.74
N ASP A 63 -8.87 -9.63 0.43
CA ASP A 63 -7.79 -9.36 -0.53
C ASP A 63 -7.35 -7.90 -0.49
N GLU A 64 -8.24 -6.98 -0.08
CA GLU A 64 -7.95 -5.56 0.04
C GLU A 64 -8.83 -4.90 1.13
N TYR A 65 -8.29 -3.83 1.74
CA TYR A 65 -8.97 -3.04 2.75
C TYR A 65 -8.89 -1.55 2.41
N ILE A 66 -10.04 -0.89 2.29
CA ILE A 66 -10.13 0.52 1.89
C ILE A 66 -10.84 1.32 2.97
N ALA A 67 -10.15 2.33 3.53
CA ALA A 67 -10.72 3.23 4.53
C ALA A 67 -11.63 4.29 3.87
N LYS A 68 -12.77 4.56 4.48
CA LYS A 68 -13.64 5.69 4.14
C LYS A 68 -13.17 6.97 4.84
N PRO A 69 -13.19 8.15 4.19
CA PRO A 69 -13.57 8.37 2.79
C PRO A 69 -12.49 7.92 1.81
N PHE A 70 -12.89 7.27 0.73
CA PHE A 70 -11.99 6.79 -0.30
C PHE A 70 -12.20 7.56 -1.63
N ASP A 71 -11.13 7.63 -2.41
CA ASP A 71 -11.18 8.13 -3.77
C ASP A 71 -11.77 7.02 -4.68
N ILE A 72 -12.77 7.39 -5.49
CA ILE A 72 -13.46 6.46 -6.40
C ILE A 72 -12.49 5.88 -7.43
N ASP A 73 -11.54 6.68 -7.91
CA ASP A 73 -10.54 6.22 -8.88
C ASP A 73 -9.61 5.17 -8.25
N MET A 74 -9.25 5.35 -6.97
CA MET A 74 -8.49 4.36 -6.20
C MET A 74 -9.27 3.06 -6.02
N LEU A 75 -10.55 3.13 -5.65
CA LEU A 75 -11.41 1.95 -5.52
C LEU A 75 -11.52 1.19 -6.85
N ASN A 76 -11.80 1.90 -7.94
CA ASN A 76 -11.88 1.30 -9.29
C ASN A 76 -10.58 0.61 -9.68
N LEU A 77 -9.45 1.20 -9.30
CA LEU A 77 -8.15 0.64 -9.60
C LEU A 77 -7.86 -0.65 -8.82
N CYS A 78 -8.21 -0.69 -7.53
CA CYS A 78 -8.14 -1.91 -6.71
C CYS A 78 -9.02 -3.02 -7.30
N ILE A 79 -10.25 -2.70 -7.69
CA ILE A 79 -11.17 -3.64 -8.35
C ILE A 79 -10.54 -4.22 -9.62
N LEU A 80 -10.02 -3.37 -10.52
CA LEU A 80 -9.43 -3.79 -11.77
C LEU A 80 -8.20 -4.69 -11.56
N ASN A 81 -7.37 -4.40 -10.56
CA ASN A 81 -6.21 -5.21 -10.24
C ASN A 81 -6.58 -6.59 -9.70
N LEU A 82 -7.56 -6.66 -8.80
CA LEU A 82 -8.02 -7.93 -8.26
C LEU A 82 -8.69 -8.79 -9.32
N LEU A 83 -9.50 -8.20 -10.21
CA LEU A 83 -10.11 -8.90 -11.34
C LEU A 83 -9.06 -9.41 -12.35
N LYS A 84 -7.99 -8.65 -12.58
CA LYS A 84 -6.87 -9.10 -13.41
C LYS A 84 -6.13 -10.27 -12.78
N LYS A 85 -5.82 -10.22 -11.47
CA LYS A 85 -5.20 -11.35 -10.76
C LYS A 85 -6.02 -12.62 -10.89
N ARG A 86 -7.35 -12.54 -10.79
CA ARG A 86 -8.25 -13.69 -10.96
C ARG A 86 -8.19 -14.28 -12.37
N LYS A 87 -8.10 -13.44 -13.41
CA LYS A 87 -7.99 -13.89 -14.82
C LYS A 87 -6.59 -14.42 -15.18
N ASN A 88 -5.55 -13.99 -14.44
CA ASN A 88 -4.13 -14.26 -14.76
C ASN A 88 -3.50 -15.36 -13.89
N VAL A 89 -4.21 -16.43 -13.57
CA VAL A 89 -3.60 -17.63 -12.98
C VAL A 89 -2.58 -18.31 -13.92
N SER A 90 -2.34 -17.78 -15.13
CA SER A 90 -1.47 -18.39 -16.14
C SER A 90 -0.64 -17.41 -16.98
N THR A 91 -0.35 -16.18 -16.52
CA THR A 91 0.60 -15.34 -17.29
C THR A 91 1.65 -14.78 -16.37
N GLU A 92 2.87 -15.33 -16.44
CA GLU A 92 4.08 -14.66 -15.98
C GLU A 92 4.07 -13.23 -16.55
N TYR A 93 4.03 -12.24 -15.66
CA TYR A 93 4.11 -10.84 -16.05
C TYR A 93 5.54 -10.60 -16.53
N VAL A 94 5.77 -10.70 -17.83
CA VAL A 94 7.06 -10.36 -18.42
C VAL A 94 7.21 -8.85 -18.30
N ILE A 95 8.04 -8.40 -17.35
CA ILE A 95 8.41 -6.99 -17.22
C ILE A 95 9.11 -6.58 -18.51
N THR A 96 8.50 -5.68 -19.26
CA THR A 96 9.07 -5.19 -20.52
C THR A 96 10.25 -4.24 -20.26
N GLU A 97 11.10 -4.04 -21.27
CA GLU A 97 12.17 -3.03 -21.22
C GLU A 97 11.61 -1.62 -20.92
N ALA A 98 10.43 -1.29 -21.47
CA ALA A 98 9.73 -0.03 -21.20
C ALA A 98 9.25 0.09 -19.73
N ASP A 99 8.92 -1.02 -19.09
CA ASP A 99 8.54 -1.02 -17.68
C ASP A 99 9.75 -0.87 -16.76
N ARG A 100 10.87 -1.48 -17.12
CA ARG A 100 12.14 -1.28 -16.40
C ARG A 100 12.57 0.18 -16.47
N LYS A 101 12.63 0.76 -17.67
CA LYS A 101 12.96 2.18 -17.87
C LYS A 101 12.06 3.11 -17.07
N PHE A 102 10.76 2.83 -17.04
CA PHE A 102 9.80 3.60 -16.26
C PHE A 102 10.10 3.55 -14.75
N ILE A 103 10.35 2.37 -14.20
CA ILE A 103 10.69 2.21 -12.77
C ILE A 103 12.04 2.85 -12.46
N ASP A 104 13.02 2.77 -13.36
CA ASP A 104 14.33 3.40 -13.19
C ASP A 104 14.19 4.93 -13.19
N GLU A 105 13.36 5.50 -14.05
CA GLU A 105 13.07 6.92 -14.09
C GLU A 105 12.34 7.42 -12.83
N VAL A 106 11.35 6.66 -12.35
CA VAL A 106 10.70 6.89 -11.04
C VAL A 106 11.72 6.88 -9.90
N ASN A 107 12.60 5.88 -9.87
CA ASN A 107 13.63 5.77 -8.85
C ASN A 107 14.66 6.89 -8.91
N ALA A 108 15.08 7.29 -10.11
CA ALA A 108 15.99 8.41 -10.31
C ALA A 108 15.37 9.71 -9.79
N TYR A 109 14.14 10.03 -10.20
CA TYR A 109 13.44 11.21 -9.73
C TYR A 109 13.31 11.25 -8.20
N ILE A 110 12.88 10.15 -7.58
CA ILE A 110 12.75 10.06 -6.13
C ILE A 110 14.11 10.28 -5.43
N ARG A 111 15.18 9.68 -5.93
CA ARG A 111 16.52 9.81 -5.38
C ARG A 111 17.02 11.26 -5.43
N ASP A 112 16.85 11.91 -6.59
CA ASP A 112 17.35 13.25 -6.83
C ASP A 112 16.56 14.32 -6.03
N HIS A 113 15.31 14.01 -5.68
CA HIS A 113 14.40 14.91 -4.94
C HIS A 113 14.06 14.40 -3.54
N MET A 114 14.81 13.43 -3.00
CA MET A 114 14.51 12.75 -1.74
C MET A 114 14.30 13.71 -0.56
N SER A 115 15.16 14.72 -0.47
CA SER A 115 15.16 15.71 0.64
C SER A 115 14.13 16.82 0.44
N ASN A 116 13.49 16.91 -0.70
CA ASN A 116 12.47 17.93 -0.97
C ASN A 116 11.12 17.48 -0.42
N PRO A 117 10.54 18.16 0.58
CA PRO A 117 9.22 17.81 1.12
C PRO A 117 8.07 17.99 0.13
N GLU A 118 8.25 18.84 -0.90
CA GLU A 118 7.28 19.05 -1.98
C GLU A 118 7.25 17.91 -3.01
N THR A 119 8.18 16.95 -2.91
CA THR A 119 8.17 15.77 -3.77
C THR A 119 6.94 14.93 -3.46
N SER A 120 6.04 14.88 -4.40
CA SER A 120 4.71 14.29 -4.30
C SER A 120 4.40 13.43 -5.53
N VAL A 121 3.28 12.71 -5.48
CA VAL A 121 2.75 11.98 -6.63
C VAL A 121 2.47 12.93 -7.81
N GLU A 122 2.10 14.16 -7.52
CA GLU A 122 1.80 15.19 -8.51
C GLU A 122 3.06 15.67 -9.23
N SER A 123 4.12 16.02 -8.48
CA SER A 123 5.41 16.40 -9.06
C SER A 123 6.04 15.24 -9.84
N LEU A 124 5.89 14.01 -9.39
CA LEU A 124 6.35 12.81 -10.11
C LEU A 124 5.57 12.59 -11.41
N SER A 125 4.23 12.73 -11.40
CA SER A 125 3.41 12.60 -12.62
C SER A 125 3.75 13.67 -13.66
N THR A 126 4.00 14.91 -13.21
CA THR A 126 4.44 16.01 -14.07
C THR A 126 5.82 15.73 -14.70
N HIS A 127 6.77 15.26 -13.89
CA HIS A 127 8.11 14.89 -14.39
C HIS A 127 8.05 13.81 -15.48
N LEU A 128 7.24 12.78 -15.25
CA LEU A 128 7.06 11.68 -16.20
C LEU A 128 6.15 12.02 -17.38
N SER A 129 5.60 13.24 -17.44
CA SER A 129 4.68 13.70 -18.49
C SER A 129 3.46 12.77 -18.68
N ILE A 130 2.95 12.20 -17.59
CA ILE A 130 1.76 11.34 -17.57
C ILE A 130 0.73 11.84 -16.57
N SER A 131 -0.53 11.48 -16.77
CA SER A 131 -1.57 11.81 -15.79
C SER A 131 -1.38 11.04 -14.48
N ARG A 132 -1.88 11.59 -13.36
CA ARG A 132 -1.88 10.89 -12.05
C ARG A 132 -2.52 9.50 -12.15
N VAL A 133 -3.63 9.38 -12.88
CA VAL A 133 -4.32 8.11 -13.10
C VAL A 133 -3.43 7.09 -13.83
N GLN A 134 -2.70 7.52 -14.85
CA GLN A 134 -1.76 6.66 -15.55
C GLN A 134 -0.59 6.23 -14.65
N LEU A 135 -0.03 7.17 -13.87
CA LEU A 135 1.00 6.88 -12.88
C LEU A 135 0.54 5.82 -11.87
N TYR A 136 -0.64 6.01 -11.27
CA TYR A 136 -1.22 5.04 -10.34
C TYR A 136 -1.39 3.66 -10.97
N LYS A 137 -2.04 3.59 -12.14
CA LYS A 137 -2.25 2.32 -12.86
C LYS A 137 -0.94 1.59 -13.11
N ARG A 138 0.06 2.30 -13.62
CA ARG A 138 1.34 1.71 -13.98
C ARG A 138 2.15 1.28 -12.77
N MET A 139 2.21 2.11 -11.72
CA MET A 139 2.90 1.79 -10.47
C MET A 139 2.31 0.56 -9.79
N ILE A 140 0.97 0.50 -9.62
CA ILE A 140 0.33 -0.66 -9.02
C ILE A 140 0.52 -1.91 -9.89
N SER A 141 0.42 -1.79 -11.21
CA SER A 141 0.66 -2.92 -12.11
C SER A 141 2.07 -3.50 -11.99
N LEU A 142 3.09 -2.64 -11.80
CA LEU A 142 4.49 -3.03 -11.78
C LEU A 142 5.03 -3.35 -10.38
N THR A 143 4.53 -2.67 -9.35
CA THR A 143 5.09 -2.74 -7.99
C THR A 143 4.12 -3.32 -6.96
N GLY A 144 2.84 -3.42 -7.30
CA GLY A 144 1.78 -3.86 -6.39
C GLY A 144 1.36 -2.82 -5.34
N ILE A 145 1.99 -1.63 -5.31
CA ILE A 145 1.70 -0.57 -4.34
C ILE A 145 1.47 0.78 -5.01
N THR A 146 0.80 1.69 -4.30
CA THR A 146 0.51 3.03 -4.82
C THR A 146 1.78 3.89 -4.95
N PRO A 147 1.80 4.91 -5.84
CA PRO A 147 2.91 5.85 -5.93
C PRO A 147 3.27 6.52 -4.61
N SER A 148 2.25 6.86 -3.79
CA SER A 148 2.45 7.48 -2.47
C SER A 148 3.14 6.52 -1.49
N GLU A 149 2.74 5.26 -1.47
CA GLU A 149 3.37 4.22 -0.65
C GLU A 149 4.78 3.91 -1.14
N TYR A 150 4.98 3.87 -2.46
CA TYR A 150 6.30 3.65 -3.04
C TYR A 150 7.28 4.76 -2.65
N LEU A 151 6.88 6.03 -2.79
CA LEU A 151 7.67 7.19 -2.36
C LEU A 151 8.00 7.12 -0.87
N ARG A 152 6.99 6.84 -0.03
CA ARG A 152 7.17 6.68 1.41
C ARG A 152 8.14 5.56 1.76
N THR A 153 8.00 4.40 1.14
CA THR A 153 8.90 3.25 1.35
C THR A 153 10.34 3.60 0.99
N LYS A 154 10.57 4.33 -0.09
CA LYS A 154 11.92 4.80 -0.47
C LYS A 154 12.50 5.78 0.56
N ARG A 155 11.69 6.73 1.05
CA ARG A 155 12.08 7.65 2.13
C ARG A 155 12.47 6.92 3.42
N ILE A 156 11.68 5.94 3.82
CA ILE A 156 11.95 5.13 5.02
C ILE A 156 13.22 4.28 4.87
N LYS A 157 13.45 3.67 3.71
CA LYS A 157 14.70 2.94 3.42
C LYS A 157 15.92 3.86 3.44
N PHE A 158 15.80 5.06 2.92
CA PHE A 158 16.89 6.03 2.97
C PHE A 158 17.17 6.51 4.40
N ALA A 159 16.11 6.70 5.22
CA ALA A 159 16.26 7.02 6.63
C ALA A 159 16.99 5.92 7.41
N GLU A 160 16.71 4.65 7.12
CA GLU A 160 17.42 3.51 7.72
C GLU A 160 18.93 3.60 7.46
N HIS A 161 19.33 3.94 6.25
CA HIS A 161 20.73 4.15 5.92
C HIS A 161 21.36 5.33 6.70
N LEU A 162 20.64 6.45 6.84
CA LEU A 162 21.12 7.59 7.64
C LEU A 162 21.18 7.30 9.16
N LEU A 163 20.34 6.40 9.65
CA LEU A 163 20.39 5.96 11.05
C LEU A 163 21.66 5.16 11.36
N ARG A 164 22.18 4.42 10.38
CA ARG A 164 23.44 3.67 10.50
C ARG A 164 24.68 4.56 10.51
N SER A 165 24.67 5.71 9.83
CA SER A 165 25.81 6.63 9.80
C SER A 165 26.02 7.39 11.12
N GLY A 166 24.99 7.51 11.96
CA GLY A 166 25.11 8.06 13.31
C GLY A 166 25.12 9.60 13.44
N ASP A 167 25.35 10.33 12.36
CA ASP A 167 25.70 11.76 12.37
C ASP A 167 24.54 12.73 12.66
N LEU A 168 23.30 12.29 12.44
CA LEU A 168 22.10 13.12 12.50
C LEU A 168 21.16 12.70 13.61
N ASN A 169 20.45 13.64 14.23
CA ASN A 169 19.37 13.30 15.15
C ASN A 169 18.11 12.82 14.38
N ILE A 170 17.15 12.21 15.10
CA ILE A 170 15.97 11.60 14.48
C ILE A 170 15.11 12.59 13.71
N SER A 171 14.98 13.82 14.24
CA SER A 171 14.21 14.88 13.58
C SER A 171 14.91 15.40 12.31
N GLU A 172 16.22 15.54 12.35
CA GLU A 172 17.02 15.91 11.18
C GLU A 172 16.92 14.86 10.08
N ILE A 173 16.97 13.58 10.44
CA ILE A 173 16.76 12.50 9.48
C ILE A 173 15.35 12.59 8.86
N ALA A 174 14.31 12.81 9.67
CA ALA A 174 12.95 12.94 9.18
C ALA A 174 12.84 14.04 8.10
N TYR A 175 13.38 15.23 8.37
CA TYR A 175 13.39 16.32 7.40
C TYR A 175 14.27 16.02 6.18
N LYS A 176 15.44 15.43 6.39
CA LYS A 176 16.38 15.10 5.31
C LYS A 176 15.82 14.05 4.33
N VAL A 177 14.91 13.20 4.79
CA VAL A 177 14.22 12.24 3.92
C VAL A 177 12.84 12.75 3.46
N GLY A 178 12.56 14.04 3.61
CA GLY A 178 11.40 14.71 3.03
C GLY A 178 10.10 14.58 3.81
N PHE A 179 10.14 14.27 5.12
CA PHE A 179 8.94 14.34 5.97
C PHE A 179 8.80 15.73 6.57
N ASN A 180 7.65 16.35 6.44
CA ASN A 180 7.33 17.66 7.06
C ASN A 180 7.08 17.54 8.58
N ASN A 181 6.87 16.33 9.09
CA ASN A 181 6.58 16.10 10.51
C ASN A 181 7.27 14.82 11.00
N PRO A 182 8.22 14.94 11.97
CA PRO A 182 8.94 13.81 12.54
C PRO A 182 8.04 12.75 13.21
N ARG A 183 6.83 13.12 13.68
CA ARG A 183 5.88 12.16 14.27
C ARG A 183 5.35 11.18 13.20
N TYR A 184 5.04 11.67 12.02
CA TYR A 184 4.63 10.79 10.90
C TYR A 184 5.80 9.91 10.44
N PHE A 185 7.00 10.47 10.37
CA PHE A 185 8.20 9.70 10.08
C PHE A 185 8.37 8.54 11.08
N THR A 186 8.34 8.83 12.38
CA THR A 186 8.48 7.81 13.45
C THR A 186 7.44 6.73 13.32
N LYS A 187 6.17 7.09 13.07
CA LYS A 187 5.10 6.13 12.87
C LYS A 187 5.38 5.21 11.68
N TYR A 188 5.66 5.77 10.50
CA TYR A 188 5.90 4.97 9.29
C TYR A 188 7.17 4.13 9.37
N PHE A 189 8.19 4.61 10.07
CA PHE A 189 9.39 3.84 10.33
C PHE A 189 9.08 2.63 11.24
N GLN A 190 8.31 2.85 12.31
CA GLN A 190 7.88 1.78 13.21
C GLN A 190 6.97 0.77 12.49
N ASP A 191 6.08 1.22 11.62
CA ASP A 191 5.24 0.32 10.80
C ASP A 191 6.10 -0.57 9.88
N ALA A 192 7.22 -0.05 9.38
CA ALA A 192 8.11 -0.77 8.46
C ALA A 192 9.10 -1.72 9.15
N TYR A 193 9.65 -1.32 10.31
CA TYR A 193 10.73 -2.03 11.00
C TYR A 193 10.33 -2.64 12.35
N GLY A 194 9.09 -2.43 12.82
CA GLY A 194 8.59 -2.95 14.10
C GLY A 194 9.08 -2.18 15.34
N VAL A 195 10.05 -1.27 15.20
CA VAL A 195 10.64 -0.48 16.28
C VAL A 195 10.75 0.99 15.88
N THR A 196 10.80 1.89 16.86
CA THR A 196 11.01 3.31 16.59
C THR A 196 12.41 3.60 16.03
N PRO A 197 12.62 4.70 15.28
CA PRO A 197 13.96 5.08 14.79
C PRO A 197 15.02 5.15 15.89
N SER A 198 14.65 5.64 17.08
CA SER A 198 15.56 5.72 18.22
C SER A 198 15.96 4.36 18.76
N GLN A 199 15.00 3.45 18.88
CA GLN A 199 15.25 2.05 19.28
C GLN A 199 16.08 1.32 18.24
N TYR A 200 15.78 1.54 16.94
CA TYR A 200 16.54 0.94 15.84
C TYR A 200 18.02 1.35 15.92
N ARG A 201 18.32 2.64 16.11
CA ARG A 201 19.69 3.14 16.27
C ARG A 201 20.39 2.54 17.51
N LYS A 202 19.68 2.45 18.64
CA LYS A 202 20.23 1.86 19.85
C LYS A 202 20.61 0.39 19.64
N ASN A 203 19.75 -0.37 19.00
CA ASN A 203 20.01 -1.78 18.70
C ASN A 203 21.23 -1.96 17.77
N LEU A 204 21.49 -1.02 16.85
CA LEU A 204 22.69 -1.06 16.01
C LEU A 204 23.97 -0.88 16.86
N SER A 205 23.98 0.08 17.79
CA SER A 205 25.16 0.34 18.66
C SER A 205 25.41 -0.76 19.71
N GLU A 206 24.42 -1.61 19.99
CA GLU A 206 24.57 -2.76 20.90
C GLU A 206 25.00 -4.04 20.16
N SER A 207 25.05 -4.01 18.83
CA SER A 207 25.39 -5.16 17.97
C SER A 207 26.79 -5.07 17.36
N GLU A 208 27.50 -3.95 17.59
CA GLU A 208 28.93 -3.71 17.28
C GLU A 208 29.79 -3.98 18.51
#